data_128132bb731ca7a2692b2f0c0db69ccd
#
_entry.id   128132bb731ca7a2692b2f0c0db69ccd
#
_cell.length_a   1.000
_cell.length_b   1.000
_cell.length_c   1.000
_cell.angle_alpha   90.00
_cell.angle_beta   90.00
_cell.angle_gamma   90.00
#
_symmetry.space_group_name_H-M   'P 1'
#
loop_
_entity.id
_entity.type
_entity.pdbx_description
1 polymer ?
#
loop_
_entity_poly.entity_id
_entity_poly.type
_entity_poly.pdbx_seq_one_letter_code
_entity_poly.pdbx_strand_id
1 'polypeptide(L)'
;MPDGLFEMRFERTIPRPVEKVWSALTVPERLADWFGEPVEIDLRVGGNYLVMFPGGDDNLVEGRIVACEPPRLLAFEWFSSGGNTVVRWELAPVEGGCRLAFHQTGLNAWWFLGGAAGWADFVDDLVSVACDGKALEETPGHHQTESERYRKMYGAFVPGFDVRPTLRHNEAPGFITQAGDGRYNVRYVRRWLLPLEKVWAAITEADRLADWLGVTTIDLRVGGEVDVYFPDDGARMRFVIRTLDPRRRMVWGAVDPENPGGEVRFELYQENPDFMGVRLVLTETLVPPKHLLSVAGGWDAHLHDLPEAAARETPQPWSAERQQARVEREQLQRPFYRERLQRDAPGVA
;
A
#
# COMPACT_ATOMS: atom_id res chain seq x y z
N MET A 1 9.65 -18.56 -5.84
CA MET A 1 9.01 -17.76 -6.91
C MET A 1 10.13 -17.08 -7.70
N PRO A 2 10.06 -17.00 -9.05
CA PRO A 2 11.15 -16.46 -9.88
C PRO A 2 11.51 -14.99 -9.56
N ASP A 3 10.58 -14.24 -9.01
CA ASP A 3 10.68 -12.78 -8.84
C ASP A 3 11.03 -12.37 -7.39
N GLY A 4 11.50 -13.28 -6.54
CA GLY A 4 11.80 -13.00 -5.14
C GLY A 4 10.58 -12.74 -4.26
N LEU A 5 9.36 -13.00 -4.76
CA LEU A 5 8.12 -12.89 -4.02
C LEU A 5 7.80 -14.18 -3.27
N PHE A 6 7.04 -14.05 -2.20
CA PHE A 6 6.65 -15.12 -1.30
C PHE A 6 5.15 -15.40 -1.39
N GLU A 7 4.77 -16.57 -0.96
CA GLU A 7 3.39 -16.95 -0.70
C GLU A 7 3.26 -17.53 0.70
N MET A 8 2.09 -17.33 1.32
CA MET A 8 1.76 -17.99 2.58
C MET A 8 0.47 -18.80 2.44
N ARG A 9 0.40 -19.89 3.18
CA ARG A 9 -0.76 -20.77 3.21
C ARG A 9 -1.06 -21.20 4.63
N PHE A 10 -2.34 -21.17 4.98
CA PHE A 10 -2.86 -21.74 6.21
C PHE A 10 -4.00 -22.69 5.89
N GLU A 11 -4.08 -23.81 6.61
CA GLU A 11 -5.23 -24.70 6.53
C GLU A 11 -5.78 -24.94 7.93
N ARG A 12 -7.10 -24.97 8.03
CA ARG A 12 -7.83 -25.30 9.27
C ARG A 12 -9.00 -26.22 8.94
N THR A 13 -9.27 -27.16 9.83
CA THR A 13 -10.53 -27.91 9.82
C THR A 13 -11.44 -27.30 10.88
N ILE A 14 -12.59 -26.82 10.45
CA ILE A 14 -13.54 -26.12 11.29
C ILE A 14 -14.77 -27.03 11.49
N PRO A 15 -15.17 -27.39 12.71
CA PRO A 15 -16.30 -28.28 12.98
C PRO A 15 -17.64 -27.52 12.80
N ARG A 16 -17.81 -26.89 11.67
CA ARG A 16 -19.02 -26.13 11.26
C ARG A 16 -19.27 -26.32 9.77
N PRO A 17 -20.53 -26.25 9.32
CA PRO A 17 -20.88 -26.29 7.90
C PRO A 17 -20.23 -25.16 7.10
N VAL A 18 -19.94 -25.43 5.82
CA VAL A 18 -19.31 -24.47 4.91
C VAL A 18 -20.03 -23.11 4.88
N GLU A 19 -21.36 -23.12 4.96
CA GLU A 19 -22.20 -21.92 4.90
C GLU A 19 -21.97 -21.01 6.13
N LYS A 20 -21.66 -21.59 7.30
CA LYS A 20 -21.34 -20.83 8.51
C LYS A 20 -19.98 -20.15 8.39
N VAL A 21 -18.99 -20.85 7.88
CA VAL A 21 -17.63 -20.31 7.62
C VAL A 21 -17.70 -19.25 6.52
N TRP A 22 -18.44 -19.51 5.45
CA TRP A 22 -18.68 -18.54 4.40
C TRP A 22 -19.31 -17.25 4.92
N SER A 23 -20.31 -17.37 5.78
CA SER A 23 -20.96 -16.21 6.41
C SER A 23 -19.96 -15.38 7.26
N ALA A 24 -19.00 -16.02 7.94
CA ALA A 24 -17.94 -15.31 8.68
C ALA A 24 -16.95 -14.58 7.75
N LEU A 25 -16.78 -15.05 6.50
CA LEU A 25 -15.91 -14.45 5.49
C LEU A 25 -16.56 -13.35 4.65
N THR A 26 -17.90 -13.22 4.66
CA THR A 26 -18.61 -12.39 3.66
C THR A 26 -19.67 -11.48 4.22
N VAL A 27 -20.11 -11.66 5.45
CA VAL A 27 -21.09 -10.78 6.09
C VAL A 27 -20.32 -9.68 6.84
N PRO A 28 -20.55 -8.38 6.53
CA PRO A 28 -19.75 -7.27 7.07
C PRO A 28 -19.62 -7.28 8.58
N GLU A 29 -20.74 -7.50 9.30
CA GLU A 29 -20.75 -7.54 10.77
C GLU A 29 -19.89 -8.67 11.32
N ARG A 30 -19.89 -9.83 10.63
CA ARG A 30 -19.07 -10.99 11.03
C ARG A 30 -17.61 -10.86 10.63
N LEU A 31 -17.33 -10.16 9.54
CA LEU A 31 -15.97 -9.79 9.17
C LEU A 31 -15.36 -8.90 10.25
N ALA A 32 -16.12 -7.90 10.72
CA ALA A 32 -15.69 -7.01 11.80
C ALA A 32 -15.38 -7.76 13.10
N ASP A 33 -16.10 -8.86 13.39
CA ASP A 33 -15.89 -9.65 14.61
C ASP A 33 -14.48 -10.26 14.70
N TRP A 34 -13.81 -10.55 13.58
CA TRP A 34 -12.47 -11.16 13.58
C TRP A 34 -11.37 -10.28 12.98
N PHE A 35 -11.70 -9.29 12.15
CA PHE A 35 -10.73 -8.25 11.78
C PHE A 35 -10.58 -7.20 12.88
N GLY A 36 -11.57 -7.09 13.79
CA GLY A 36 -11.62 -6.06 14.82
C GLY A 36 -12.03 -4.67 14.32
N GLU A 37 -12.31 -4.55 13.02
CA GLU A 37 -12.55 -3.26 12.35
C GLU A 37 -13.67 -3.35 11.31
N PRO A 38 -14.32 -2.23 10.99
CA PRO A 38 -15.35 -2.21 9.96
C PRO A 38 -14.83 -2.68 8.61
N VAL A 39 -15.63 -3.52 7.96
CA VAL A 39 -15.35 -4.03 6.61
C VAL A 39 -16.52 -3.69 5.69
N GLU A 40 -16.21 -3.12 4.54
CA GLU A 40 -17.16 -2.93 3.46
C GLU A 40 -16.87 -3.93 2.34
N ILE A 41 -17.88 -4.68 1.93
CA ILE A 41 -17.75 -5.68 0.87
C ILE A 41 -18.91 -5.59 -0.12
N ASP A 42 -18.61 -5.49 -1.41
CA ASP A 42 -19.54 -5.69 -2.51
C ASP A 42 -19.28 -7.09 -3.10
N LEU A 43 -20.02 -8.09 -2.61
CA LEU A 43 -19.75 -9.51 -2.83
C LEU A 43 -20.06 -9.96 -4.27
N ARG A 44 -19.29 -9.47 -5.22
CA ARG A 44 -19.29 -9.87 -6.64
C ARG A 44 -17.92 -9.64 -7.27
N VAL A 45 -17.61 -10.35 -8.34
CA VAL A 45 -16.36 -10.10 -9.09
C VAL A 45 -16.34 -8.63 -9.55
N GLY A 46 -15.23 -7.94 -9.29
CA GLY A 46 -15.04 -6.51 -9.51
C GLY A 46 -15.59 -5.61 -8.39
N GLY A 47 -16.30 -6.15 -7.41
CA GLY A 47 -16.79 -5.40 -6.24
C GLY A 47 -15.65 -5.02 -5.27
N ASN A 48 -15.89 -4.02 -4.44
CA ASN A 48 -14.92 -3.53 -3.46
C ASN A 48 -14.80 -4.49 -2.26
N TYR A 49 -13.62 -4.54 -1.69
CA TYR A 49 -13.31 -5.14 -0.40
C TYR A 49 -12.45 -4.14 0.38
N LEU A 50 -13.02 -3.51 1.40
CA LEU A 50 -12.39 -2.43 2.15
C LEU A 50 -12.32 -2.80 3.62
N VAL A 51 -11.15 -2.71 4.23
CA VAL A 51 -10.94 -2.89 5.67
C VAL A 51 -10.33 -1.62 6.25
N MET A 52 -10.99 -1.02 7.22
CA MET A 52 -10.56 0.22 7.88
C MET A 52 -9.88 -0.11 9.21
N PHE A 53 -8.56 -0.27 9.21
CA PHE A 53 -7.80 -0.48 10.45
C PHE A 53 -7.68 0.80 11.30
N PRO A 54 -7.43 0.69 12.62
CA PRO A 54 -7.24 1.85 13.48
C PRO A 54 -6.18 2.82 12.94
N GLY A 55 -6.48 4.11 12.97
CA GLY A 55 -5.61 5.16 12.39
C GLY A 55 -6.27 5.92 11.24
N GLY A 56 -7.54 5.65 10.95
CA GLY A 56 -8.35 6.35 9.96
C GLY A 56 -8.02 5.95 8.52
N ASP A 57 -8.33 6.84 7.57
CA ASP A 57 -8.17 6.61 6.12
C ASP A 57 -6.77 6.17 5.71
N ASP A 58 -5.77 6.47 6.55
CA ASP A 58 -4.37 6.11 6.33
C ASP A 58 -4.06 4.63 6.56
N ASN A 59 -4.95 3.90 7.22
CA ASN A 59 -4.86 2.47 7.45
C ASN A 59 -5.90 1.66 6.66
N LEU A 60 -6.47 2.26 5.65
CA LEU A 60 -7.37 1.57 4.73
C LEU A 60 -6.61 0.51 3.93
N VAL A 61 -7.09 -0.73 3.98
CA VAL A 61 -6.76 -1.77 3.01
C VAL A 61 -7.89 -1.83 2.01
N GLU A 62 -7.58 -1.51 0.78
CA GLU A 62 -8.51 -1.55 -0.33
C GLU A 62 -8.15 -2.67 -1.29
N GLY A 63 -9.16 -3.37 -1.78
CA GLY A 63 -8.99 -4.39 -2.80
C GLY A 63 -10.24 -4.59 -3.61
N ARG A 64 -10.12 -5.42 -4.63
CA ARG A 64 -11.24 -5.83 -5.47
C ARG A 64 -11.40 -7.32 -5.44
N ILE A 65 -12.64 -7.77 -5.44
CA ILE A 65 -12.94 -9.18 -5.57
C ILE A 65 -12.59 -9.65 -6.98
N VAL A 66 -11.65 -10.59 -7.08
CA VAL A 66 -11.19 -11.17 -8.34
C VAL A 66 -11.81 -12.54 -8.64
N ALA A 67 -12.32 -13.24 -7.60
CA ALA A 67 -13.12 -14.44 -7.76
C ALA A 67 -14.13 -14.57 -6.62
N CYS A 68 -15.37 -14.98 -6.94
CA CYS A 68 -16.43 -15.20 -5.97
C CYS A 68 -17.33 -16.36 -6.44
N GLU A 69 -17.26 -17.48 -5.74
CA GLU A 69 -18.05 -18.70 -5.98
C GLU A 69 -18.69 -19.17 -4.66
N PRO A 70 -19.81 -18.60 -4.23
CA PRO A 70 -20.44 -18.97 -2.96
C PRO A 70 -20.86 -20.45 -2.91
N PRO A 71 -20.71 -21.14 -1.80
CA PRO A 71 -20.01 -20.75 -0.59
C PRO A 71 -18.56 -21.28 -0.54
N ARG A 72 -17.89 -21.45 -1.69
CA ARG A 72 -16.66 -22.23 -1.85
C ARG A 72 -15.40 -21.43 -2.02
N LEU A 73 -15.47 -20.27 -2.69
CA LEU A 73 -14.31 -19.50 -3.10
C LEU A 73 -14.57 -18.01 -3.01
N LEU A 74 -13.68 -17.30 -2.31
CA LEU A 74 -13.55 -15.86 -2.34
C LEU A 74 -12.07 -15.51 -2.56
N ALA A 75 -11.79 -14.67 -3.55
CA ALA A 75 -10.46 -14.11 -3.73
C ALA A 75 -10.56 -12.63 -4.03
N PHE A 76 -9.65 -11.84 -3.45
CA PHE A 76 -9.61 -10.41 -3.61
C PHE A 76 -8.17 -9.88 -3.57
N GLU A 77 -7.96 -8.77 -4.25
CA GLU A 77 -6.74 -7.99 -4.14
C GLU A 77 -6.60 -7.45 -2.72
N TRP A 78 -5.38 -7.47 -2.20
CA TRP A 78 -5.06 -6.92 -0.89
C TRP A 78 -3.95 -5.91 -1.07
N PHE A 79 -4.32 -4.65 -1.21
CA PHE A 79 -3.37 -3.56 -1.38
C PHE A 79 -2.98 -3.00 -0.02
N SER A 80 -1.78 -3.29 0.39
CA SER A 80 -1.22 -2.82 1.65
C SER A 80 0.27 -2.53 1.47
N SER A 81 0.96 -2.25 2.56
CA SER A 81 2.43 -2.16 2.57
C SER A 81 3.16 -3.44 2.12
N GLY A 82 2.44 -4.57 2.04
CA GLY A 82 2.94 -5.82 1.45
C GLY A 82 3.00 -5.82 -0.07
N GLY A 83 2.44 -4.79 -0.71
CA GLY A 83 2.37 -4.66 -2.15
C GLY A 83 1.04 -5.11 -2.75
N ASN A 84 1.08 -5.43 -4.06
CA ASN A 84 -0.05 -6.00 -4.79
C ASN A 84 -0.14 -7.48 -4.50
N THR A 85 -0.92 -7.85 -3.50
CA THR A 85 -1.11 -9.25 -3.13
C THR A 85 -2.53 -9.70 -3.44
N VAL A 86 -2.72 -11.00 -3.54
CA VAL A 86 -4.06 -11.60 -3.68
C VAL A 86 -4.28 -12.54 -2.51
N VAL A 87 -5.34 -12.27 -1.75
CA VAL A 87 -5.86 -13.16 -0.73
C VAL A 87 -6.91 -14.07 -1.34
N ARG A 88 -6.81 -15.37 -1.04
CA ARG A 88 -7.73 -16.39 -1.53
C ARG A 88 -8.17 -17.30 -0.39
N TRP A 89 -9.47 -17.42 -0.23
CA TRP A 89 -10.13 -18.31 0.70
C TRP A 89 -10.83 -19.42 -0.07
N GLU A 90 -10.52 -20.67 0.28
CA GLU A 90 -11.20 -21.83 -0.27
C GLU A 90 -11.85 -22.66 0.85
N LEU A 91 -13.09 -23.00 0.66
CA LEU A 91 -13.86 -23.81 1.57
C LEU A 91 -14.29 -25.12 0.89
N ALA A 92 -14.10 -26.21 1.58
CA ALA A 92 -14.56 -27.52 1.13
C ALA A 92 -15.22 -28.29 2.28
N PRO A 93 -16.38 -28.94 2.04
CA PRO A 93 -16.98 -29.81 3.04
C PRO A 93 -16.06 -31.02 3.30
N VAL A 94 -15.90 -31.38 4.56
CA VAL A 94 -15.19 -32.57 5.02
C VAL A 94 -16.04 -33.28 6.07
N GLU A 95 -15.67 -34.51 6.42
CA GLU A 95 -16.35 -35.23 7.48
C GLU A 95 -16.26 -34.43 8.79
N GLY A 96 -17.40 -34.12 9.37
CA GLY A 96 -17.51 -33.36 10.62
C GLY A 96 -17.38 -31.83 10.49
N GLY A 97 -17.28 -31.25 9.27
CA GLY A 97 -17.18 -29.82 9.14
C GLY A 97 -16.75 -29.29 7.79
N CYS A 98 -15.89 -28.29 7.83
CA CYS A 98 -15.36 -27.56 6.68
C CYS A 98 -13.82 -27.49 6.75
N ARG A 99 -13.16 -27.76 5.65
CA ARG A 99 -11.76 -27.36 5.44
C ARG A 99 -11.71 -25.94 4.91
N LEU A 100 -11.03 -25.08 5.63
CA LEU A 100 -10.66 -23.73 5.22
C LEU A 100 -9.21 -23.76 4.74
N ALA A 101 -8.95 -23.27 3.54
CA ALA A 101 -7.62 -22.97 3.05
C ALA A 101 -7.51 -21.47 2.77
N PHE A 102 -6.54 -20.83 3.37
CA PHE A 102 -6.12 -19.46 3.12
C PHE A 102 -4.84 -19.47 2.29
N HIS A 103 -4.77 -18.62 1.30
CA HIS A 103 -3.60 -18.44 0.47
C HIS A 103 -3.42 -16.96 0.12
N GLN A 104 -2.24 -16.42 0.41
CA GLN A 104 -1.86 -15.08 -0.04
C GLN A 104 -0.60 -15.17 -0.89
N THR A 105 -0.63 -14.55 -2.06
CA THR A 105 0.45 -14.56 -3.05
C THR A 105 0.96 -13.14 -3.31
N GLY A 106 2.18 -13.03 -3.84
CA GLY A 106 2.77 -11.76 -4.24
C GLY A 106 3.39 -10.97 -3.07
N LEU A 107 3.73 -11.63 -1.97
CA LEU A 107 4.28 -10.99 -0.78
C LEU A 107 5.77 -10.66 -0.97
N ASN A 108 6.15 -9.44 -0.59
CA ASN A 108 7.56 -9.13 -0.41
C ASN A 108 8.12 -9.77 0.88
N ALA A 109 9.46 -9.91 0.97
CA ALA A 109 10.11 -10.59 2.09
C ALA A 109 9.79 -9.96 3.46
N TRP A 110 9.70 -8.64 3.51
CA TRP A 110 9.43 -7.92 4.74
C TRP A 110 8.02 -8.21 5.27
N TRP A 111 7.03 -8.09 4.38
CA TRP A 111 5.64 -8.34 4.74
C TRP A 111 5.35 -9.81 5.01
N PHE A 112 6.03 -10.71 4.31
CA PHE A 112 5.87 -12.13 4.54
C PHE A 112 6.11 -12.53 6.00
N LEU A 113 7.14 -12.00 6.63
CA LEU A 113 7.48 -12.35 8.01
C LEU A 113 6.55 -11.68 9.04
N GLY A 114 6.22 -10.41 8.85
CA GLY A 114 5.30 -9.68 9.73
C GLY A 114 3.84 -10.09 9.49
N GLY A 115 3.45 -10.18 8.23
CA GLY A 115 2.09 -10.51 7.83
C GLY A 115 1.70 -11.94 8.16
N ALA A 116 2.66 -12.89 8.18
CA ALA A 116 2.37 -14.28 8.53
C ALA A 116 1.83 -14.44 9.96
N ALA A 117 2.37 -13.68 10.92
CA ALA A 117 1.86 -13.67 12.29
C ALA A 117 0.45 -13.07 12.35
N GLY A 118 0.23 -11.90 11.75
CA GLY A 118 -1.09 -11.25 11.74
C GLY A 118 -2.17 -12.09 11.06
N TRP A 119 -1.83 -12.74 9.93
CA TRP A 119 -2.79 -13.65 9.28
C TRP A 119 -3.03 -14.93 10.07
N ALA A 120 -2.04 -15.45 10.81
CA ALA A 120 -2.28 -16.59 11.69
C ALA A 120 -3.29 -16.24 12.78
N ASP A 121 -3.15 -15.06 13.41
CA ASP A 121 -4.09 -14.56 14.41
C ASP A 121 -5.49 -14.37 13.80
N PHE A 122 -5.61 -13.69 12.65
CA PHE A 122 -6.88 -13.51 11.96
C PHE A 122 -7.55 -14.82 11.54
N VAL A 123 -6.79 -15.82 11.11
CA VAL A 123 -7.34 -17.14 10.77
C VAL A 123 -7.87 -17.84 12.02
N ASP A 124 -7.19 -17.75 13.15
CA ASP A 124 -7.63 -18.37 14.39
C ASP A 124 -8.84 -17.64 15.00
N ASP A 125 -8.91 -16.31 14.87
CA ASP A 125 -10.08 -15.50 15.23
C ASP A 125 -11.29 -15.83 14.34
N LEU A 126 -11.09 -15.94 13.02
CA LEU A 126 -12.12 -16.40 12.09
C LEU A 126 -12.69 -17.77 12.48
N VAL A 127 -11.82 -18.71 12.87
CA VAL A 127 -12.24 -20.03 13.33
C VAL A 127 -13.10 -19.90 14.61
N SER A 128 -12.69 -19.06 15.57
CA SER A 128 -13.43 -18.79 16.79
C SER A 128 -14.79 -18.16 16.50
N VAL A 129 -14.82 -17.12 15.66
CA VAL A 129 -16.08 -16.46 15.23
C VAL A 129 -17.01 -17.45 14.52
N ALA A 130 -16.50 -18.31 13.65
CA ALA A 130 -17.30 -19.33 12.98
C ALA A 130 -17.87 -20.37 13.94
N CYS A 131 -17.12 -20.72 15.00
CA CYS A 131 -17.50 -21.72 16.00
C CYS A 131 -18.37 -21.15 17.12
N ASP A 132 -17.93 -20.04 17.73
CA ASP A 132 -18.44 -19.54 19.00
C ASP A 132 -19.07 -18.15 18.90
N GLY A 133 -18.98 -17.53 17.71
CA GLY A 133 -19.58 -16.23 17.39
C GLY A 133 -18.80 -15.03 17.95
N LYS A 134 -17.57 -15.21 18.42
CA LYS A 134 -16.68 -14.14 18.90
C LYS A 134 -15.21 -14.48 18.61
N ALA A 135 -14.38 -13.45 18.45
CA ALA A 135 -12.94 -13.58 18.38
C ALA A 135 -12.33 -14.10 19.68
N LEU A 136 -11.08 -14.53 19.60
CA LEU A 136 -10.31 -14.93 20.78
C LEU A 136 -10.01 -13.69 21.63
N GLU A 137 -9.83 -13.89 22.93
CA GLU A 137 -9.39 -12.81 23.81
C GLU A 137 -7.90 -12.51 23.54
N GLU A 138 -7.60 -11.27 23.18
CA GLU A 138 -6.22 -10.85 22.99
C GLU A 138 -5.40 -10.98 24.26
N THR A 139 -4.29 -11.72 24.18
CA THR A 139 -3.29 -11.74 25.23
C THR A 139 -2.26 -10.65 24.95
N PRO A 140 -2.02 -9.69 25.86
CA PRO A 140 -1.02 -8.64 25.65
C PRO A 140 0.35 -9.22 25.25
N GLY A 141 0.90 -8.74 24.12
CA GLY A 141 2.18 -9.20 23.58
C GLY A 141 2.12 -10.49 22.74
N HIS A 142 0.94 -11.09 22.54
CA HIS A 142 0.78 -12.30 21.72
C HIS A 142 1.31 -12.09 20.29
N HIS A 143 0.87 -11.04 19.63
CA HIS A 143 1.30 -10.72 18.26
C HIS A 143 2.81 -10.50 18.14
N GLN A 144 3.45 -9.86 19.10
CA GLN A 144 4.91 -9.69 19.13
C GLN A 144 5.63 -11.03 19.26
N THR A 145 5.15 -11.90 20.15
CA THR A 145 5.70 -13.24 20.35
C THR A 145 5.57 -14.10 19.09
N GLU A 146 4.42 -14.09 18.44
CA GLU A 146 4.21 -14.82 17.19
C GLU A 146 5.06 -14.23 16.05
N SER A 147 5.17 -12.92 15.93
CA SER A 147 6.03 -12.25 14.95
C SER A 147 7.51 -12.66 15.14
N GLU A 148 8.01 -12.72 16.35
CA GLU A 148 9.36 -13.21 16.65
C GLU A 148 9.54 -14.70 16.31
N ARG A 149 8.53 -15.52 16.62
CA ARG A 149 8.51 -16.94 16.28
C ARG A 149 8.57 -17.15 14.77
N TYR A 150 7.77 -16.43 14.00
CA TYR A 150 7.76 -16.52 12.54
C TYR A 150 9.08 -16.02 11.93
N ARG A 151 9.65 -14.92 12.43
CA ARG A 151 10.97 -14.46 12.01
C ARG A 151 12.06 -15.50 12.28
N LYS A 152 12.03 -16.12 13.44
CA LYS A 152 13.01 -17.18 13.80
C LYS A 152 12.83 -18.42 12.92
N MET A 153 11.59 -18.78 12.60
CA MET A 153 11.27 -19.98 11.80
C MET A 153 11.60 -19.79 10.31
N TYR A 154 11.28 -18.62 9.76
CA TYR A 154 11.35 -18.40 8.32
C TYR A 154 12.42 -17.40 7.88
N GLY A 155 13.03 -16.65 8.79
CA GLY A 155 14.06 -15.66 8.47
C GLY A 155 15.26 -16.25 7.73
N ALA A 156 15.61 -17.51 8.00
CA ALA A 156 16.68 -18.23 7.28
C ALA A 156 16.34 -18.55 5.80
N PHE A 157 15.05 -18.53 5.44
CA PHE A 157 14.60 -18.82 4.07
C PHE A 157 14.45 -17.56 3.22
N VAL A 158 14.62 -16.38 3.83
CA VAL A 158 14.53 -15.09 3.15
C VAL A 158 15.95 -14.56 2.90
N PRO A 159 16.52 -14.72 1.69
CA PRO A 159 17.86 -14.25 1.40
C PRO A 159 17.96 -12.73 1.61
N GLY A 160 18.97 -12.30 2.35
CA GLY A 160 19.17 -10.86 2.61
C GLY A 160 18.22 -10.25 3.64
N PHE A 161 17.64 -11.06 4.52
CA PHE A 161 16.92 -10.60 5.70
C PHE A 161 17.86 -9.98 6.76
N ASP A 162 18.92 -9.39 6.32
CA ASP A 162 19.61 -8.33 7.02
C ASP A 162 18.76 -7.08 6.79
N VAL A 163 18.11 -6.60 7.78
CA VAL A 163 17.27 -5.41 8.00
C VAL A 163 17.29 -4.29 6.91
N ARG A 164 17.82 -4.59 5.74
CA ARG A 164 17.76 -3.73 4.57
C ARG A 164 16.49 -4.04 3.80
N PRO A 165 15.62 -3.06 3.68
CA PRO A 165 14.41 -3.22 2.91
C PRO A 165 14.77 -3.68 1.50
N THR A 166 14.45 -4.93 1.15
CA THR A 166 14.34 -5.34 -0.25
C THR A 166 13.09 -4.69 -0.80
N LEU A 167 13.16 -3.40 -0.97
CA LEU A 167 12.08 -2.43 -1.18
C LEU A 167 11.46 -2.46 -2.57
N ARG A 168 11.74 -3.46 -3.39
CA ARG A 168 11.68 -3.18 -4.80
C ARG A 168 10.70 -3.95 -5.64
N HIS A 169 9.97 -4.88 -5.09
CA HIS A 169 9.06 -5.66 -5.92
C HIS A 169 7.69 -5.71 -5.27
N ASN A 170 6.70 -5.23 -6.00
CA ASN A 170 5.31 -5.32 -5.67
C ASN A 170 4.79 -4.30 -4.63
N GLU A 171 5.11 -3.02 -4.82
CA GLU A 171 4.47 -1.95 -4.06
C GLU A 171 3.00 -1.78 -4.47
N ALA A 172 2.14 -1.43 -3.52
CA ALA A 172 0.74 -1.16 -3.81
C ALA A 172 0.59 0.01 -4.79
N PRO A 173 -0.25 -0.11 -5.82
CA PRO A 173 -0.46 0.98 -6.77
C PRO A 173 -1.14 2.17 -6.09
N GLY A 174 -1.10 3.32 -6.74
CA GLY A 174 -1.84 4.50 -6.29
C GLY A 174 -3.35 4.27 -6.28
N PHE A 175 -4.01 4.70 -5.21
CA PHE A 175 -5.46 4.72 -5.11
C PHE A 175 -6.01 5.93 -5.85
N ILE A 176 -7.03 5.72 -6.68
CA ILE A 176 -7.66 6.78 -7.46
C ILE A 176 -9.08 6.93 -6.97
N THR A 177 -9.43 8.12 -6.49
CA THR A 177 -10.78 8.47 -6.04
C THR A 177 -11.30 9.68 -6.80
N GLN A 178 -12.58 9.70 -7.08
CA GLN A 178 -13.20 10.86 -7.70
C GLN A 178 -13.29 12.00 -6.69
N ALA A 179 -12.75 13.16 -7.06
CA ALA A 179 -12.99 14.41 -6.38
C ALA A 179 -14.24 15.10 -6.97
N GLY A 180 -14.70 16.20 -6.40
CA GLY A 180 -15.75 17.01 -7.02
C GLY A 180 -15.33 17.52 -8.40
N ASP A 181 -16.30 17.97 -9.21
CA ASP A 181 -16.11 18.63 -10.52
C ASP A 181 -15.37 17.82 -11.61
N GLY A 182 -15.45 16.50 -11.56
CA GLY A 182 -14.88 15.61 -12.58
C GLY A 182 -13.37 15.44 -12.50
N ARG A 183 -12.73 15.85 -11.40
CA ARG A 183 -11.31 15.63 -11.11
C ARG A 183 -11.11 14.45 -10.18
N TYR A 184 -9.85 14.09 -9.96
CA TYR A 184 -9.47 12.91 -9.22
C TYR A 184 -8.38 13.21 -8.19
N ASN A 185 -8.33 12.41 -7.13
CA ASN A 185 -7.21 12.34 -6.23
C ASN A 185 -6.45 11.03 -6.48
N VAL A 186 -5.13 11.10 -6.40
CA VAL A 186 -4.26 9.92 -6.45
C VAL A 186 -3.49 9.85 -5.15
N ARG A 187 -3.59 8.73 -4.44
CA ARG A 187 -3.02 8.56 -3.12
C ARG A 187 -2.14 7.32 -3.07
N TYR A 188 -0.96 7.43 -2.47
CA TYR A 188 -0.01 6.35 -2.25
C TYR A 188 0.28 6.21 -0.77
N VAL A 189 0.36 4.98 -0.30
CA VAL A 189 0.87 4.65 1.03
C VAL A 189 2.11 3.81 0.87
N ARG A 190 3.21 4.25 1.47
CA ARG A 190 4.50 3.56 1.44
C ARG A 190 5.02 3.39 2.86
N ARG A 191 5.58 2.22 3.15
CA ARG A 191 6.20 1.94 4.45
C ARG A 191 7.60 1.44 4.25
N TRP A 192 8.54 2.00 5.01
CA TRP A 192 9.95 1.65 4.90
C TRP A 192 10.58 1.52 6.27
N LEU A 193 11.54 0.59 6.42
CA LEU A 193 12.38 0.48 7.61
C LEU A 193 13.52 1.52 7.56
N LEU A 194 13.13 2.79 7.56
CA LEU A 194 14.06 3.92 7.52
C LEU A 194 13.76 4.87 8.67
N PRO A 195 14.77 5.56 9.20
CA PRO A 195 14.54 6.65 10.14
C PRO A 195 13.69 7.74 9.50
N LEU A 196 12.75 8.28 10.26
CA LEU A 196 11.82 9.33 9.80
C LEU A 196 12.60 10.56 9.29
N GLU A 197 13.71 10.89 9.95
CA GLU A 197 14.59 12.01 9.57
C GLU A 197 15.17 11.84 8.17
N LYS A 198 15.55 10.61 7.78
CA LYS A 198 16.09 10.33 6.44
C LYS A 198 15.04 10.50 5.36
N VAL A 199 13.82 10.04 5.62
CA VAL A 199 12.70 10.22 4.67
C VAL A 199 12.27 11.69 4.60
N TRP A 200 12.26 12.39 5.74
CA TRP A 200 11.99 13.82 5.77
C TRP A 200 13.02 14.61 4.96
N ALA A 201 14.31 14.33 5.16
CA ALA A 201 15.39 14.93 4.38
C ALA A 201 15.24 14.65 2.87
N ALA A 202 14.86 13.42 2.49
CA ALA A 202 14.67 13.04 1.09
C ALA A 202 13.55 13.84 0.39
N ILE A 203 12.54 14.30 1.12
CA ILE A 203 11.42 15.07 0.55
C ILE A 203 11.55 16.58 0.73
N THR A 204 12.58 17.07 1.44
CA THR A 204 12.72 18.50 1.77
C THR A 204 14.05 19.12 1.36
N GLU A 205 15.11 18.33 1.16
CA GLU A 205 16.42 18.84 0.75
C GLU A 205 16.56 18.78 -0.78
N ALA A 206 16.95 19.89 -1.40
CA ALA A 206 17.02 20.02 -2.85
C ALA A 206 17.86 18.93 -3.53
N ASP A 207 19.05 18.65 -2.99
CA ASP A 207 19.96 17.64 -3.55
C ASP A 207 19.39 16.22 -3.42
N ARG A 208 18.64 15.95 -2.34
CA ARG A 208 17.98 14.68 -2.14
C ARG A 208 16.74 14.51 -3.01
N LEU A 209 15.99 15.59 -3.23
CA LEU A 209 14.89 15.60 -4.20
C LEU A 209 15.40 15.32 -5.62
N ALA A 210 16.57 15.85 -5.99
CA ALA A 210 17.19 15.59 -7.29
C ALA A 210 17.60 14.12 -7.48
N ASP A 211 17.81 13.38 -6.41
CA ASP A 211 18.18 11.95 -6.47
C ASP A 211 17.01 11.06 -6.92
N TRP A 212 15.77 11.40 -6.57
CA TRP A 212 14.62 10.53 -6.86
C TRP A 212 13.47 11.20 -7.65
N LEU A 213 13.35 12.51 -7.61
CA LEU A 213 12.25 13.23 -8.27
C LEU A 213 12.72 13.93 -9.55
N GLY A 214 13.45 15.01 -9.42
CA GLY A 214 13.94 15.84 -10.51
C GLY A 214 14.83 16.96 -9.97
N VAL A 215 15.52 17.69 -10.83
CA VAL A 215 16.34 18.83 -10.40
C VAL A 215 15.45 19.84 -9.69
N THR A 216 15.64 19.99 -8.40
CA THR A 216 14.70 20.73 -7.55
C THR A 216 15.38 21.92 -6.88
N THR A 217 14.71 23.06 -6.86
CA THR A 217 14.99 24.14 -5.91
C THR A 217 13.81 24.28 -4.97
N ILE A 218 14.08 24.50 -3.69
CA ILE A 218 13.06 24.59 -2.66
C ILE A 218 13.42 25.67 -1.64
N ASP A 219 12.52 26.62 -1.41
CA ASP A 219 12.56 27.54 -0.28
C ASP A 219 11.69 26.99 0.84
N LEU A 220 12.32 26.24 1.77
CA LEU A 220 11.63 25.40 2.76
C LEU A 220 10.98 26.26 3.87
N ARG A 221 9.93 27.00 3.53
CA ARG A 221 9.06 27.75 4.45
C ARG A 221 7.66 27.86 3.87
N VAL A 222 6.67 28.11 4.71
CA VAL A 222 5.32 28.42 4.23
C VAL A 222 5.37 29.66 3.34
N GLY A 223 4.78 29.58 2.16
CA GLY A 223 4.85 30.59 1.10
C GLY A 223 6.10 30.52 0.24
N GLY A 224 7.08 29.65 0.55
CA GLY A 224 8.28 29.43 -0.26
C GLY A 224 7.96 28.66 -1.54
N GLU A 225 8.77 28.86 -2.57
CA GLU A 225 8.61 28.24 -3.88
C GLU A 225 9.30 26.87 -3.94
N VAL A 226 8.71 25.95 -4.69
CA VAL A 226 9.31 24.68 -5.11
C VAL A 226 9.27 24.64 -6.62
N ASP A 227 10.42 24.44 -7.24
CA ASP A 227 10.57 24.33 -8.69
C ASP A 227 11.25 22.99 -9.01
N VAL A 228 10.53 22.10 -9.68
CA VAL A 228 11.02 20.79 -10.11
C VAL A 228 11.19 20.82 -11.63
N TYR A 229 12.41 20.59 -12.07
CA TYR A 229 12.79 20.60 -13.48
C TYR A 229 13.24 19.22 -13.92
N PHE A 230 12.74 18.76 -15.05
CA PHE A 230 13.10 17.51 -15.71
C PHE A 230 13.95 17.82 -16.96
N PRO A 231 15.28 17.63 -16.90
CA PRO A 231 16.18 18.04 -17.99
C PRO A 231 16.02 17.23 -19.30
N ASP A 232 15.45 16.03 -19.23
CA ASP A 232 15.29 15.10 -20.37
C ASP A 232 14.23 15.56 -21.38
N ASP A 233 13.12 16.12 -20.90
CA ASP A 233 12.02 16.62 -21.74
C ASP A 233 11.77 18.13 -21.61
N GLY A 234 12.52 18.78 -20.71
CA GLY A 234 12.39 20.21 -20.41
C GLY A 234 11.17 20.57 -19.58
N ALA A 235 10.43 19.58 -19.06
CA ALA A 235 9.26 19.83 -18.23
C ALA A 235 9.64 20.52 -16.91
N ARG A 236 8.75 21.39 -16.46
CA ARG A 236 8.93 22.12 -15.22
C ARG A 236 7.63 22.23 -14.47
N MET A 237 7.64 21.86 -13.19
CA MET A 237 6.51 21.99 -12.28
C MET A 237 6.84 22.98 -11.17
N ARG A 238 5.94 23.91 -10.92
CA ARG A 238 6.11 24.93 -9.87
C ARG A 238 5.00 24.82 -8.84
N PHE A 239 5.41 24.97 -7.58
CA PHE A 239 4.51 24.90 -6.43
C PHE A 239 4.87 25.98 -5.42
N VAL A 240 3.94 26.21 -4.50
CA VAL A 240 4.16 27.03 -3.31
C VAL A 240 3.88 26.17 -2.09
N ILE A 241 4.75 26.18 -1.09
CA ILE A 241 4.53 25.47 0.15
C ILE A 241 3.35 26.10 0.90
N ARG A 242 2.27 25.36 1.04
CA ARG A 242 1.04 25.78 1.75
C ARG A 242 1.08 25.42 3.23
N THR A 243 1.66 24.28 3.55
CA THR A 243 1.80 23.78 4.91
C THR A 243 3.19 23.20 5.10
N LEU A 244 3.78 23.46 6.24
CA LEU A 244 5.04 22.88 6.65
C LEU A 244 4.98 22.59 8.16
N ASP A 245 4.86 21.32 8.51
CA ASP A 245 4.95 20.81 9.87
C ASP A 245 6.15 19.85 9.88
N PRO A 246 7.30 20.23 10.43
CA PRO A 246 8.54 19.50 10.30
C PRO A 246 8.43 18.04 10.76
N ARG A 247 8.93 17.13 9.94
CA ARG A 247 8.93 15.66 10.11
C ARG A 247 7.53 15.02 10.14
N ARG A 248 6.49 15.77 9.82
CA ARG A 248 5.13 15.29 9.86
C ARG A 248 4.37 15.53 8.56
N ARG A 249 4.41 16.77 8.05
CA ARG A 249 3.59 17.13 6.90
C ARG A 249 4.20 18.28 6.10
N MET A 250 4.16 18.12 4.77
CA MET A 250 4.45 19.20 3.83
C MET A 250 3.41 19.17 2.71
N VAL A 251 2.87 20.32 2.35
CA VAL A 251 1.89 20.45 1.26
C VAL A 251 2.41 21.46 0.26
N TRP A 252 2.53 21.02 -0.99
CA TRP A 252 2.83 21.86 -2.14
C TRP A 252 1.55 22.18 -2.88
N GLY A 253 1.17 23.45 -2.97
CA GLY A 253 0.05 23.90 -3.79
C GLY A 253 0.52 24.18 -5.21
N ALA A 254 -0.15 23.59 -6.19
CA ALA A 254 0.15 23.83 -7.60
C ALA A 254 -0.05 25.32 -7.97
N VAL A 255 0.86 25.86 -8.78
CA VAL A 255 0.77 27.20 -9.37
C VAL A 255 0.26 27.12 -10.80
N ASP A 256 -0.01 25.91 -11.29
CA ASP A 256 -0.49 25.65 -12.64
C ASP A 256 -1.95 26.14 -12.82
N PRO A 257 -2.20 27.05 -13.80
CA PRO A 257 -3.56 27.49 -14.12
C PRO A 257 -4.49 26.34 -14.58
N GLU A 258 -3.96 25.25 -15.11
CA GLU A 258 -4.75 24.09 -15.54
C GLU A 258 -5.15 23.20 -14.35
N ASN A 259 -4.48 23.32 -13.21
CA ASN A 259 -4.79 22.61 -11.99
C ASN A 259 -5.00 23.57 -10.79
N PRO A 260 -5.95 24.50 -10.87
CA PRO A 260 -6.18 25.45 -9.79
C PRO A 260 -6.66 24.73 -8.53
N GLY A 261 -5.94 24.95 -7.43
CA GLY A 261 -6.24 24.35 -6.12
C GLY A 261 -5.72 22.92 -5.95
N GLY A 262 -5.05 22.36 -6.96
CA GLY A 262 -4.36 21.08 -6.83
C GLY A 262 -3.22 21.14 -5.82
N GLU A 263 -2.99 20.07 -5.09
CA GLU A 263 -1.95 19.98 -4.06
C GLU A 263 -1.25 18.63 -4.16
N VAL A 264 0.05 18.64 -3.83
CA VAL A 264 0.82 17.43 -3.50
C VAL A 264 1.07 17.45 -1.99
N ARG A 265 0.55 16.46 -1.30
CA ARG A 265 0.64 16.33 0.16
C ARG A 265 1.58 15.18 0.50
N PHE A 266 2.56 15.45 1.33
CA PHE A 266 3.46 14.48 1.95
C PHE A 266 3.15 14.42 3.43
N GLU A 267 2.74 13.28 3.92
CA GLU A 267 2.45 13.05 5.34
C GLU A 267 3.29 11.88 5.84
N LEU A 268 4.04 12.10 6.92
CA LEU A 268 4.92 11.11 7.52
C LEU A 268 4.40 10.71 8.89
N TYR A 269 4.39 9.42 9.14
CA TYR A 269 3.99 8.84 10.40
C TYR A 269 5.11 7.92 10.89
N GLN A 270 5.51 8.10 12.14
CA GLN A 270 6.37 7.13 12.79
C GLN A 270 5.54 5.88 13.06
N GLU A 271 5.90 4.79 12.45
CA GLU A 271 5.34 3.48 12.78
C GLU A 271 5.90 3.00 14.12
N ASN A 272 5.42 1.86 14.63
CA ASN A 272 5.78 1.33 15.93
C ASN A 272 7.28 1.53 16.23
N PRO A 273 7.66 2.12 17.40
CA PRO A 273 9.06 2.35 17.80
C PRO A 273 9.95 1.12 17.70
N ASP A 274 9.40 -0.08 17.92
CA ASP A 274 10.13 -1.35 17.85
C ASP A 274 10.57 -1.72 16.44
N PHE A 275 9.95 -1.13 15.42
CA PHE A 275 10.28 -1.38 14.01
C PHE A 275 11.11 -0.29 13.34
N MET A 276 11.33 0.85 14.00
CA MET A 276 12.04 2.02 13.46
C MET A 276 11.61 2.39 12.02
N GLY A 277 10.35 2.16 11.71
CA GLY A 277 9.78 2.34 10.39
C GLY A 277 9.08 3.69 10.23
N VAL A 278 8.96 4.11 8.99
CA VAL A 278 8.18 5.28 8.60
C VAL A 278 7.14 4.91 7.56
N ARG A 279 5.94 5.48 7.72
CA ARG A 279 4.89 5.46 6.71
C ARG A 279 4.81 6.83 6.05
N LEU A 280 4.97 6.85 4.73
CA LEU A 280 4.68 8.02 3.90
C LEU A 280 3.30 7.84 3.26
N VAL A 281 2.45 8.85 3.39
CA VAL A 281 1.26 9.03 2.60
C VAL A 281 1.49 10.21 1.65
N LEU A 282 1.50 9.93 0.35
CA LEU A 282 1.55 10.94 -0.69
C LEU A 282 0.17 11.03 -1.33
N THR A 283 -0.38 12.24 -1.43
CA THR A 283 -1.65 12.47 -2.12
C THR A 283 -1.51 13.64 -3.08
N GLU A 284 -1.79 13.41 -4.36
CA GLU A 284 -2.02 14.48 -5.31
C GLU A 284 -3.51 14.67 -5.52
N THR A 285 -3.99 15.91 -5.33
CA THR A 285 -5.42 16.24 -5.32
C THR A 285 -5.83 16.98 -6.59
N LEU A 286 -7.11 16.86 -6.94
CA LEU A 286 -7.76 17.58 -8.03
C LEU A 286 -7.09 17.40 -9.41
N VAL A 287 -6.52 16.23 -9.64
CA VAL A 287 -5.86 15.88 -10.90
C VAL A 287 -6.88 15.89 -12.04
N PRO A 288 -6.63 16.68 -13.11
CA PRO A 288 -7.50 16.66 -14.29
C PRO A 288 -7.49 15.29 -14.99
N PRO A 289 -8.63 14.83 -15.56
CA PRO A 289 -8.73 13.54 -16.24
C PRO A 289 -7.60 13.28 -17.24
N LYS A 290 -7.25 14.26 -18.05
CA LYS A 290 -6.21 14.17 -19.09
C LYS A 290 -4.81 13.88 -18.55
N HIS A 291 -4.54 14.18 -17.28
CA HIS A 291 -3.24 13.97 -16.61
C HIS A 291 -3.24 12.77 -15.68
N LEU A 292 -4.40 12.16 -15.43
CA LEU A 292 -4.55 11.15 -14.38
C LEU A 292 -3.65 9.92 -14.58
N LEU A 293 -3.52 9.44 -15.81
CA LEU A 293 -2.67 8.29 -16.13
C LEU A 293 -1.18 8.59 -15.93
N SER A 294 -0.72 9.77 -16.36
CA SER A 294 0.68 10.17 -16.19
C SER A 294 1.02 10.49 -14.75
N VAL A 295 0.11 11.12 -14.00
CA VAL A 295 0.28 11.36 -12.57
C VAL A 295 0.35 10.05 -11.80
N ALA A 296 -0.59 9.13 -12.05
CA ALA A 296 -0.62 7.85 -11.35
C ALA A 296 0.62 6.99 -11.65
N GLY A 297 1.04 6.86 -12.91
CA GLY A 297 2.25 6.12 -13.25
C GLY A 297 3.55 6.83 -12.83
N GLY A 298 3.58 8.15 -12.98
CA GLY A 298 4.74 8.97 -12.65
C GLY A 298 5.09 8.92 -11.16
N TRP A 299 4.14 9.17 -10.27
CA TRP A 299 4.39 9.07 -8.83
C TRP A 299 4.83 7.66 -8.40
N ASP A 300 4.21 6.63 -8.97
CA ASP A 300 4.61 5.26 -8.65
C ASP A 300 6.07 4.99 -9.04
N ALA A 301 6.48 5.44 -10.23
CA ALA A 301 7.85 5.32 -10.70
C ALA A 301 8.85 6.11 -9.83
N HIS A 302 8.50 7.32 -9.39
CA HIS A 302 9.34 8.16 -8.54
C HIS A 302 9.43 7.63 -7.10
N LEU A 303 8.31 7.23 -6.49
CA LEU A 303 8.26 6.68 -5.15
C LEU A 303 9.04 5.37 -5.00
N HIS A 304 9.23 4.64 -6.11
CA HIS A 304 10.09 3.47 -6.15
C HIS A 304 11.57 3.80 -5.81
N ASP A 305 12.08 4.94 -6.24
CA ASP A 305 13.48 5.35 -6.04
C ASP A 305 13.70 6.08 -4.70
N LEU A 306 12.66 6.66 -4.11
CA LEU A 306 12.74 7.47 -2.90
C LEU A 306 13.43 6.76 -1.72
N PRO A 307 13.09 5.50 -1.38
CA PRO A 307 13.71 4.84 -0.23
C PRO A 307 15.21 4.63 -0.38
N GLU A 308 15.72 4.37 -1.58
CA GLU A 308 17.16 4.30 -1.81
C GLU A 308 17.82 5.67 -1.65
N ALA A 309 17.21 6.70 -2.23
CA ALA A 309 17.68 8.08 -2.09
C ALA A 309 17.71 8.49 -0.60
N ALA A 310 16.67 8.12 0.17
CA ALA A 310 16.62 8.37 1.61
C ALA A 310 17.68 7.60 2.40
N ALA A 311 17.98 6.36 2.01
CA ALA A 311 18.96 5.52 2.69
C ALA A 311 20.40 5.98 2.48
N ARG A 312 20.71 6.62 1.36
CA ARG A 312 22.08 7.07 1.01
C ARG A 312 22.61 8.10 2.00
N GLU A 313 23.89 7.98 2.34
CA GLU A 313 24.59 9.00 3.14
C GLU A 313 24.80 10.28 2.31
N THR A 314 25.17 10.13 1.05
CA THR A 314 25.37 11.25 0.13
C THR A 314 24.36 11.14 -1.01
N PRO A 315 23.56 12.20 -1.27
CA PRO A 315 22.64 12.21 -2.38
C PRO A 315 23.38 12.14 -3.71
N GLN A 316 22.76 11.53 -4.70
CA GLN A 316 23.28 11.48 -6.06
C GLN A 316 22.62 12.59 -6.89
N PRO A 317 23.40 13.33 -7.70
CA PRO A 317 22.80 14.33 -8.58
C PRO A 317 21.87 13.66 -9.60
N TRP A 318 20.93 14.41 -10.13
CA TRP A 318 20.07 13.94 -11.20
C TRP A 318 20.91 13.31 -12.35
N SER A 319 20.40 12.22 -12.93
CA SER A 319 21.04 11.60 -14.08
C SER A 319 20.01 11.15 -15.11
N ALA A 320 20.35 11.35 -16.40
CA ALA A 320 19.49 10.95 -17.51
C ALA A 320 19.25 9.43 -17.55
N GLU A 321 20.24 8.62 -17.16
CA GLU A 321 20.12 7.16 -17.10
C GLU A 321 19.05 6.73 -16.09
N ARG A 322 19.06 7.30 -14.87
CA ARG A 322 18.04 6.99 -13.86
C ARG A 322 16.66 7.49 -14.29
N GLN A 323 16.60 8.65 -14.92
CA GLN A 323 15.35 9.17 -15.45
C GLN A 323 14.79 8.25 -16.55
N GLN A 324 15.63 7.79 -17.45
CA GLN A 324 15.22 6.83 -18.48
C GLN A 324 14.65 5.54 -17.84
N ALA A 325 15.29 5.01 -16.81
CA ALA A 325 14.80 3.85 -16.08
C ALA A 325 13.43 4.11 -15.40
N ARG A 326 13.17 5.33 -14.92
CA ARG A 326 11.85 5.73 -14.38
C ARG A 326 10.79 5.77 -15.48
N VAL A 327 11.11 6.38 -16.61
CA VAL A 327 10.19 6.43 -17.77
C VAL A 327 9.83 5.02 -18.25
N GLU A 328 10.80 4.13 -18.35
CA GLU A 328 10.55 2.73 -18.71
C GLU A 328 9.65 2.02 -17.68
N ARG A 329 9.87 2.26 -16.39
CA ARG A 329 9.04 1.73 -15.32
C ARG A 329 7.62 2.27 -15.38
N GLU A 330 7.43 3.58 -15.58
CA GLU A 330 6.13 4.19 -15.80
C GLU A 330 5.40 3.55 -16.98
N GLN A 331 6.10 3.37 -18.11
CA GLN A 331 5.52 2.74 -19.31
C GLN A 331 5.07 1.31 -19.05
N LEU A 332 5.81 0.52 -18.28
CA LEU A 332 5.42 -0.83 -17.88
C LEU A 332 4.18 -0.86 -17.00
N GLN A 333 3.95 0.18 -16.21
CA GLN A 333 2.78 0.28 -15.32
C GLN A 333 1.56 0.91 -16.00
N ARG A 334 1.71 1.64 -17.10
CA ARG A 334 0.59 2.30 -17.81
C ARG A 334 -0.57 1.36 -18.17
N PRO A 335 -0.37 0.12 -18.66
CA PRO A 335 -1.47 -0.79 -18.93
C PRO A 335 -2.31 -1.10 -17.70
N PHE A 336 -1.65 -1.34 -16.55
CA PHE A 336 -2.30 -1.58 -15.27
C PHE A 336 -3.16 -0.37 -14.83
N TYR A 337 -2.58 0.84 -14.84
CA TYR A 337 -3.33 2.05 -14.49
C TYR A 337 -4.45 2.36 -15.49
N ARG A 338 -4.27 2.05 -16.78
CA ARG A 338 -5.33 2.22 -17.78
C ARG A 338 -6.51 1.29 -17.50
N GLU A 339 -6.26 0.02 -17.21
CA GLU A 339 -7.30 -0.92 -16.83
C GLU A 339 -8.03 -0.47 -15.55
N ARG A 340 -7.27 -0.01 -14.57
CA ARG A 340 -7.82 0.52 -13.32
C ARG A 340 -8.68 1.77 -13.57
N LEU A 341 -8.24 2.70 -14.41
CA LEU A 341 -9.00 3.89 -14.78
C LEU A 341 -10.29 3.57 -15.53
N GLN A 342 -10.26 2.60 -16.44
CA GLN A 342 -11.48 2.14 -17.13
C GLN A 342 -12.53 1.64 -16.14
N ARG A 343 -12.10 1.04 -15.05
CA ARG A 343 -12.94 0.51 -14.00
C ARG A 343 -13.42 1.59 -13.01
N ASP A 344 -12.49 2.40 -12.50
CA ASP A 344 -12.71 3.32 -11.37
C ASP A 344 -13.12 4.72 -11.82
N ALA A 345 -12.85 5.07 -13.07
CA ALA A 345 -13.16 6.36 -13.69
C ALA A 345 -13.64 6.17 -15.14
N PRO A 346 -14.76 5.47 -15.36
CA PRO A 346 -15.28 5.21 -16.71
C PRO A 346 -15.54 6.55 -17.43
N GLY A 347 -14.89 6.74 -18.60
CA GLY A 347 -14.96 7.98 -19.40
C GLY A 347 -13.70 8.82 -19.39
N VAL A 348 -12.64 8.42 -18.67
CA VAL A 348 -11.32 9.09 -18.62
C VAL A 348 -10.27 8.35 -19.46
N ALA A 349 -10.48 7.08 -19.76
CA ALA A 349 -9.54 6.21 -20.49
C ALA A 349 -9.68 6.31 -22.00
#